data_fe21957cb97ca27faba48af9d62a4f88
#
_entry.id   fe21957cb97ca27faba48af9d62a4f88
#
_cell.length_a   1.000
_cell.length_b   1.000
_cell.length_c   1.000
_cell.angle_alpha   90.00
_cell.angle_beta   90.00
_cell.angle_gamma   90.00
#
_symmetry.space_group_name_H-M   'P 1'
#
loop_
_entity.id
_entity.type
_entity.pdbx_description
1 polymer ?
#
loop_
_entity_poly.entity_id
_entity_poly.type
_entity_poly.pdbx_seq_one_letter_code
_entity_poly.pdbx_strand_id
1 'polypeptide(L)'
;MKLWQKIFLYTLILVMLAVSMTSILLLKNSFSFALNQKKQSVYSEHEFLVTSFKSMMVTERLKENAIVLEEKTLKKFMEDTFGKNAEGNGILFCNTKNEQVYSNREIFVPTGLLEAVKETGKSYMQVDGYQLYMASAESMEGKTYYVVTENDISDVMEIHENMLWQIQVISMACAVLIALILLVVVKMLLHPLKKINEGTRSIAQGNYQERIPERGHDEFTELARNMNRMAESVETNVRALEHVAEDRKHFIDNLSHEMKTPLTSILGFSDLLQIQKDITEESRIEYAGIIKSEATRMRTLSGKLMELITVGETNLDWKEEDMQVLFGEIGVSLQVVTAKKGIALSCSSQKGSLWVDRELFKSLLYNLVDNAIKASRTGSRIQVEGRFGEGQFLVEVLDQGVGIPVEEIDKITQAFYMVDKARSRADGGAGLGLALCKEIVSLHQGTMKFESRQGEGTRVLISMKGGRRDA
;
A
#
# COMPACT_ATOMS: atom_id res chain seq x y z
N MET A 1 -21.03 -6.74 -6.95
CA MET A 1 -21.08 -5.32 -6.53
C MET A 1 -19.66 -4.82 -6.27
N LYS A 2 -19.31 -3.62 -6.78
CA LYS A 2 -18.03 -2.97 -6.50
C LYS A 2 -17.97 -2.47 -5.06
N LEU A 3 -16.78 -2.28 -4.48
CA LEU A 3 -16.61 -1.85 -3.07
C LEU A 3 -17.40 -0.59 -2.74
N TRP A 4 -17.35 0.44 -3.60
CA TRP A 4 -18.08 1.69 -3.38
C TRP A 4 -19.60 1.50 -3.30
N GLN A 5 -20.16 0.53 -4.08
CA GLN A 5 -21.59 0.22 -4.05
C GLN A 5 -22.00 -0.45 -2.73
N LYS A 6 -21.13 -1.30 -2.16
CA LYS A 6 -21.36 -1.92 -0.85
C LYS A 6 -21.36 -0.86 0.26
N ILE A 7 -20.33 -0.01 0.29
CA ILE A 7 -20.21 1.06 1.28
C ILE A 7 -21.43 1.99 1.17
N PHE A 8 -21.77 2.45 -0.03
CA PHE A 8 -22.93 3.30 -0.26
C PHE A 8 -24.23 2.65 0.24
N LEU A 9 -24.46 1.39 -0.08
CA LEU A 9 -25.69 0.68 0.33
C LEU A 9 -25.79 0.53 1.84
N TYR A 10 -24.71 0.09 2.50
CA TYR A 10 -24.73 -0.10 3.97
C TYR A 10 -24.90 1.21 4.72
N THR A 11 -24.18 2.26 4.32
CA THR A 11 -24.30 3.59 4.94
C THR A 11 -25.69 4.19 4.69
N LEU A 12 -26.27 4.02 3.50
CA LEU A 12 -27.61 4.49 3.18
C LEU A 12 -28.66 3.80 4.05
N ILE A 13 -28.59 2.45 4.19
CA ILE A 13 -29.51 1.69 5.04
C ILE A 13 -29.42 2.15 6.49
N LEU A 14 -28.21 2.33 7.02
CA LEU A 14 -28.00 2.76 8.40
C LEU A 14 -28.58 4.16 8.65
N VAL A 15 -28.35 5.09 7.73
CA VAL A 15 -28.90 6.46 7.83
C VAL A 15 -30.42 6.45 7.73
N MET A 16 -31.01 5.64 6.82
CA MET A 16 -32.46 5.52 6.67
C MET A 16 -33.10 4.97 7.94
N LEU A 17 -32.49 3.96 8.57
CA LEU A 17 -32.97 3.42 9.85
C LEU A 17 -32.92 4.48 10.96
N ALA A 18 -31.83 5.25 11.05
CA ALA A 18 -31.70 6.31 12.05
C ALA A 18 -32.76 7.41 11.86
N VAL A 19 -32.99 7.87 10.62
CA VAL A 19 -34.01 8.87 10.29
C VAL A 19 -35.40 8.35 10.61
N SER A 20 -35.73 7.09 10.26
CA SER A 20 -37.01 6.50 10.53
C SER A 20 -37.28 6.37 12.04
N MET A 21 -36.28 5.93 12.80
CA MET A 21 -36.37 5.79 14.24
C MET A 21 -36.59 7.15 14.93
N THR A 22 -35.85 8.18 14.54
CA THR A 22 -36.02 9.52 15.11
C THR A 22 -37.37 10.12 14.74
N SER A 23 -37.87 9.92 13.52
CA SER A 23 -39.19 10.38 13.07
C SER A 23 -40.32 9.76 13.87
N ILE A 24 -40.29 8.42 14.12
CA ILE A 24 -41.27 7.71 14.93
C ILE A 24 -41.28 8.23 16.36
N LEU A 25 -40.09 8.47 16.93
CA LEU A 25 -39.96 8.93 18.31
C LEU A 25 -40.45 10.37 18.48
N LEU A 26 -40.19 11.24 17.54
CA LEU A 26 -40.71 12.61 17.51
C LEU A 26 -42.23 12.63 17.40
N LEU A 27 -42.81 11.84 16.48
CA LEU A 27 -44.27 11.70 16.34
C LEU A 27 -44.93 11.27 17.62
N LYS A 28 -44.44 10.18 18.25
CA LYS A 28 -44.95 9.66 19.49
C LYS A 28 -44.94 10.70 20.62
N ASN A 29 -43.79 11.40 20.76
CA ASN A 29 -43.63 12.41 21.80
C ASN A 29 -44.54 13.63 21.56
N SER A 30 -44.64 14.11 20.32
CA SER A 30 -45.47 15.25 19.96
C SER A 30 -46.95 14.96 20.19
N PHE A 31 -47.43 13.77 19.76
CA PHE A 31 -48.79 13.34 19.99
C PHE A 31 -49.12 13.20 21.48
N SER A 32 -48.23 12.52 22.24
CA SER A 32 -48.41 12.36 23.70
C SER A 32 -48.44 13.72 24.40
N PHE A 33 -47.64 14.68 23.98
CA PHE A 33 -47.60 16.02 24.54
C PHE A 33 -48.94 16.76 24.26
N ALA A 34 -49.38 16.77 23.01
CA ALA A 34 -50.61 17.43 22.61
C ALA A 34 -51.84 16.83 23.31
N LEU A 35 -51.92 15.48 23.38
CA LEU A 35 -52.99 14.79 24.07
C LEU A 35 -53.01 15.06 25.59
N ASN A 36 -51.83 15.09 26.22
CA ASN A 36 -51.73 15.41 27.65
C ASN A 36 -52.12 16.86 27.94
N GLN A 37 -51.75 17.81 27.09
CA GLN A 37 -52.16 19.21 27.19
C GLN A 37 -53.69 19.33 27.07
N LYS A 38 -54.32 18.64 26.11
CA LYS A 38 -55.79 18.61 25.96
C LYS A 38 -56.49 17.97 27.18
N LYS A 39 -55.95 16.84 27.70
CA LYS A 39 -56.45 16.21 28.93
C LYS A 39 -56.43 17.17 30.11
N GLN A 40 -55.36 17.97 30.24
CA GLN A 40 -55.24 18.94 31.32
C GLN A 40 -56.25 20.10 31.19
N SER A 41 -56.49 20.57 29.96
CA SER A 41 -57.54 21.55 29.67
C SER A 41 -58.90 21.02 30.01
N VAL A 42 -59.24 19.81 29.56
CA VAL A 42 -60.52 19.16 29.84
C VAL A 42 -60.74 18.94 31.34
N TYR A 43 -59.66 18.54 32.06
CA TYR A 43 -59.72 18.41 33.50
C TYR A 43 -60.08 19.74 34.18
N SER A 44 -59.41 20.80 33.81
CA SER A 44 -59.69 22.13 34.40
C SER A 44 -61.08 22.65 34.06
N GLU A 45 -61.55 22.44 32.81
CA GLU A 45 -62.89 22.81 32.39
C GLU A 45 -63.98 22.04 33.12
N HIS A 46 -63.77 20.73 33.29
CA HIS A 46 -64.73 19.88 34.06
C HIS A 46 -64.80 20.30 35.52
N GLU A 47 -63.68 20.51 36.21
CA GLU A 47 -63.61 21.00 37.58
C GLU A 47 -64.29 22.38 37.72
N PHE A 48 -63.97 23.28 36.76
CA PHE A 48 -64.64 24.59 36.77
C PHE A 48 -66.15 24.49 36.61
N LEU A 49 -66.62 23.66 35.66
CA LEU A 49 -68.06 23.39 35.43
C LEU A 49 -68.71 22.86 36.67
N VAL A 50 -68.13 21.80 37.27
CA VAL A 50 -68.69 21.19 38.49
C VAL A 50 -68.75 22.17 39.67
N THR A 51 -67.65 22.91 39.88
CA THR A 51 -67.59 23.89 40.99
C THR A 51 -68.50 25.06 40.78
N SER A 52 -68.58 25.57 39.57
CA SER A 52 -69.49 26.67 39.20
C SER A 52 -70.99 26.21 39.38
N PHE A 53 -71.31 24.98 38.94
CA PHE A 53 -72.58 24.45 39.05
C PHE A 53 -73.04 24.27 40.57
N LYS A 54 -72.12 23.75 41.38
CA LYS A 54 -72.32 23.62 42.84
C LYS A 54 -72.57 25.01 43.45
N SER A 55 -71.82 26.03 43.10
CA SER A 55 -71.96 27.38 43.61
C SER A 55 -73.28 28.00 43.19
N MET A 56 -73.75 27.81 41.96
CA MET A 56 -75.05 28.25 41.46
C MET A 56 -76.17 27.56 42.13
N MET A 57 -76.09 26.23 42.40
CA MET A 57 -77.11 25.49 43.17
C MET A 57 -77.28 26.05 44.56
N VAL A 58 -76.23 26.34 45.30
CA VAL A 58 -76.31 26.96 46.62
C VAL A 58 -76.99 28.33 46.52
N THR A 59 -76.73 29.12 45.52
CA THR A 59 -77.38 30.39 45.29
C THR A 59 -78.89 30.27 45.02
N GLU A 60 -79.31 29.29 44.19
CA GLU A 60 -80.72 29.04 43.87
C GLU A 60 -81.47 28.50 45.07
N ARG A 61 -80.83 27.58 45.85
CA ARG A 61 -81.40 27.09 47.13
C ARG A 61 -81.71 28.24 48.11
N LEU A 62 -80.82 29.20 48.23
CA LEU A 62 -80.99 30.36 49.08
C LEU A 62 -82.13 31.27 48.61
N LYS A 63 -82.38 31.42 47.30
CA LYS A 63 -83.51 32.17 46.75
C LYS A 63 -84.87 31.49 47.02
N GLU A 64 -84.95 30.16 46.90
CA GLU A 64 -86.14 29.38 47.17
C GLU A 64 -86.44 29.15 48.63
N ASN A 65 -85.57 29.60 49.53
CA ASN A 65 -85.67 29.37 50.98
C ASN A 65 -85.85 27.83 51.34
N ALA A 66 -85.30 26.94 50.49
CA ALA A 66 -85.43 25.50 50.62
C ALA A 66 -84.27 24.88 51.39
N ILE A 67 -84.53 23.83 52.15
CA ILE A 67 -83.47 23.06 52.82
C ILE A 67 -82.75 22.13 51.85
N VAL A 68 -83.50 21.59 50.84
CA VAL A 68 -83.01 20.70 49.79
C VAL A 68 -83.83 21.02 48.53
N LEU A 69 -83.16 21.13 47.35
CA LEU A 69 -83.86 21.32 46.07
C LEU A 69 -84.53 20.02 45.65
N GLU A 70 -85.85 20.11 45.29
CA GLU A 70 -86.53 18.96 44.69
C GLU A 70 -85.89 18.53 43.38
N GLU A 71 -85.90 17.25 43.03
CA GLU A 71 -85.26 16.71 41.81
C GLU A 71 -85.86 17.32 40.56
N LYS A 72 -87.08 17.72 40.54
CA LYS A 72 -87.71 18.43 39.41
C LYS A 72 -87.18 19.85 39.21
N THR A 73 -86.94 20.56 40.33
CA THR A 73 -86.33 21.90 40.33
C THR A 73 -84.86 21.80 39.92
N LEU A 74 -84.15 20.79 40.39
CA LEU A 74 -82.77 20.52 40.00
C LEU A 74 -82.64 20.26 38.48
N LYS A 75 -83.55 19.43 37.92
CA LYS A 75 -83.57 19.16 36.50
C LYS A 75 -83.82 20.41 35.67
N LYS A 76 -84.83 21.20 36.07
CA LYS A 76 -85.14 22.47 35.40
C LYS A 76 -83.91 23.47 35.46
N PHE A 77 -83.28 23.52 36.64
CA PHE A 77 -82.07 24.36 36.82
C PHE A 77 -80.91 23.90 35.96
N MET A 78 -80.66 22.59 35.77
CA MET A 78 -79.71 22.04 34.80
C MET A 78 -80.10 22.41 33.38
N GLU A 79 -81.37 22.30 33.00
CA GLU A 79 -81.87 22.69 31.69
C GLU A 79 -81.63 24.19 31.40
N ASP A 80 -81.93 25.07 32.38
CA ASP A 80 -81.73 26.50 32.24
C ASP A 80 -80.23 26.94 32.19
N THR A 81 -79.36 26.17 32.92
CA THR A 81 -77.90 26.48 32.98
C THR A 81 -77.16 25.94 31.77
N PHE A 82 -77.38 24.71 31.37
CA PHE A 82 -76.65 24.02 30.33
C PHE A 82 -77.36 23.89 28.99
N GLY A 83 -78.71 24.03 28.98
CA GLY A 83 -79.45 23.91 27.72
C GLY A 83 -79.24 25.01 26.69
N LYS A 84 -78.70 26.15 27.08
CA LYS A 84 -78.32 27.26 26.20
C LYS A 84 -77.02 27.07 25.47
N ASN A 85 -76.20 26.05 25.88
CA ASN A 85 -74.85 25.78 25.31
C ASN A 85 -74.85 24.43 24.57
N ALA A 86 -75.83 24.16 23.73
CA ALA A 86 -75.91 22.94 22.93
C ALA A 86 -74.84 22.73 21.95
N GLU A 87 -74.09 23.82 21.53
CA GLU A 87 -72.98 23.77 20.64
C GLU A 87 -71.61 23.52 21.34
N GLY A 88 -71.59 23.46 22.71
CA GLY A 88 -70.41 23.23 23.50
C GLY A 88 -70.14 21.76 23.79
N ASN A 89 -69.34 21.52 24.84
CA ASN A 89 -69.06 20.17 25.35
C ASN A 89 -70.33 19.41 25.80
N GLY A 90 -70.37 18.11 25.52
CA GLY A 90 -71.45 17.26 26.02
C GLY A 90 -71.38 17.16 27.55
N ILE A 91 -72.49 17.31 28.20
CA ILE A 91 -72.61 17.22 29.69
C ILE A 91 -73.73 16.26 30.06
N LEU A 92 -73.37 15.26 30.82
CA LEU A 92 -74.33 14.23 31.32
C LEU A 92 -74.25 14.11 32.85
N PHE A 93 -75.38 14.12 33.51
CA PHE A 93 -75.50 13.86 34.89
C PHE A 93 -76.25 12.52 35.06
N CYS A 94 -75.69 11.57 35.80
CA CYS A 94 -76.33 10.28 36.16
C CYS A 94 -76.43 10.15 37.65
N ASN A 95 -77.44 9.40 38.08
CA ASN A 95 -77.59 9.00 39.49
C ASN A 95 -76.68 7.77 39.78
N THR A 96 -76.72 7.29 41.05
CA THR A 96 -75.91 6.14 41.47
C THR A 96 -76.34 4.82 40.81
N LYS A 97 -77.50 4.78 40.15
CA LYS A 97 -78.03 3.61 39.40
C LYS A 97 -77.64 3.74 37.90
N ASN A 98 -76.86 4.75 37.48
CA ASN A 98 -76.54 5.10 36.09
C ASN A 98 -77.75 5.56 35.24
N GLU A 99 -78.91 5.93 35.93
CA GLU A 99 -80.01 6.51 35.22
C GLU A 99 -79.72 7.98 34.90
N GLN A 100 -80.01 8.38 33.66
CA GLN A 100 -79.75 9.76 33.22
C GLN A 100 -80.71 10.70 33.92
N VAL A 101 -80.13 11.67 34.63
CA VAL A 101 -80.88 12.76 35.26
C VAL A 101 -81.03 13.95 34.30
N TYR A 102 -79.95 14.28 33.64
CA TYR A 102 -79.91 15.36 32.69
C TYR A 102 -78.80 15.09 31.62
N SER A 103 -79.07 15.49 30.41
CA SER A 103 -78.01 15.60 29.34
C SER A 103 -78.37 16.73 28.39
N ASN A 104 -77.36 17.49 27.96
CA ASN A 104 -77.57 18.57 27.00
C ASN A 104 -77.60 18.05 25.54
N ARG A 105 -77.11 16.83 25.31
CA ARG A 105 -77.19 16.11 24.04
C ARG A 105 -77.13 14.59 24.30
N GLU A 106 -77.34 13.79 23.29
CA GLU A 106 -77.17 12.35 23.40
C GLU A 106 -75.66 12.02 23.55
N ILE A 107 -75.23 11.41 24.64
CA ILE A 107 -73.84 11.06 24.98
C ILE A 107 -73.74 9.57 25.17
N PHE A 108 -72.93 8.92 24.40
CA PHE A 108 -72.58 7.50 24.56
C PHE A 108 -71.35 7.37 25.50
N VAL A 109 -71.67 7.06 26.77
CA VAL A 109 -70.61 6.88 27.76
C VAL A 109 -69.87 5.59 27.51
N PRO A 110 -68.48 5.65 27.32
CA PRO A 110 -67.67 4.45 27.10
C PRO A 110 -67.83 3.44 28.25
N THR A 111 -67.85 2.14 27.89
CA THR A 111 -67.93 1.04 28.88
C THR A 111 -66.74 1.11 29.84
N GLY A 112 -67.03 0.95 31.14
CA GLY A 112 -66.01 1.00 32.20
C GLY A 112 -65.68 2.39 32.75
N LEU A 113 -66.07 3.49 32.10
CA LEU A 113 -65.77 4.86 32.59
C LEU A 113 -66.41 5.16 33.94
N LEU A 114 -67.72 4.93 34.06
CA LEU A 114 -68.47 5.14 35.30
C LEU A 114 -68.07 4.10 36.36
N GLU A 115 -67.78 2.87 36.01
CA GLU A 115 -67.32 1.82 36.93
C GLU A 115 -65.98 2.21 37.56
N ALA A 116 -64.99 2.73 36.75
CA ALA A 116 -63.70 3.23 37.24
C ALA A 116 -63.85 4.39 38.24
N VAL A 117 -64.84 5.30 38.01
CA VAL A 117 -65.15 6.38 38.96
C VAL A 117 -65.78 5.83 40.23
N LYS A 118 -66.66 4.82 40.12
CA LYS A 118 -67.32 4.18 41.29
C LYS A 118 -66.30 3.47 42.19
N GLU A 119 -65.41 2.71 41.59
CA GLU A 119 -64.39 1.95 42.33
C GLU A 119 -63.35 2.83 43.00
N THR A 120 -62.90 3.85 42.30
CA THR A 120 -61.75 4.70 42.76
C THR A 120 -62.19 5.91 43.58
N GLY A 121 -63.43 6.35 43.44
CA GLY A 121 -63.94 7.60 44.02
C GLY A 121 -63.21 8.86 43.43
N LYS A 122 -62.44 8.70 42.36
CA LYS A 122 -61.61 9.80 41.70
C LYS A 122 -62.18 10.08 40.32
N SER A 123 -61.90 11.25 39.83
CA SER A 123 -62.18 11.59 38.45
C SER A 123 -61.38 10.68 37.52
N TYR A 124 -61.99 10.25 36.42
CA TYR A 124 -61.39 9.37 35.43
C TYR A 124 -61.60 9.91 34.03
N MET A 125 -60.58 9.72 33.17
CA MET A 125 -60.60 10.15 31.76
C MET A 125 -60.42 8.97 30.86
N GLN A 126 -61.20 8.91 29.78
CA GLN A 126 -61.08 7.91 28.73
C GLN A 126 -61.21 8.56 27.35
N VAL A 127 -60.31 8.18 26.44
CA VAL A 127 -60.37 8.56 25.02
C VAL A 127 -61.06 7.44 24.28
N ASP A 128 -62.08 7.79 23.50
CA ASP A 128 -62.76 6.87 22.58
C ASP A 128 -63.00 7.58 21.24
N GLY A 129 -62.30 7.11 20.19
CA GLY A 129 -62.29 7.76 18.90
C GLY A 129 -61.79 9.21 18.96
N TYR A 130 -62.61 10.13 18.51
CA TYR A 130 -62.34 11.59 18.51
C TYR A 130 -62.88 12.30 19.74
N GLN A 131 -63.34 11.55 20.75
CA GLN A 131 -63.93 12.10 21.95
C GLN A 131 -63.09 11.78 23.18
N LEU A 132 -62.95 12.77 24.07
CA LEU A 132 -62.32 12.63 25.37
C LEU A 132 -63.40 12.79 26.44
N TYR A 133 -63.69 11.70 27.10
CA TYR A 133 -64.60 11.64 28.19
C TYR A 133 -63.91 11.85 29.53
N MET A 134 -64.51 12.69 30.38
CA MET A 134 -64.14 12.82 31.79
C MET A 134 -65.35 12.63 32.69
N ALA A 135 -65.14 11.82 33.68
CA ALA A 135 -66.20 11.55 34.67
C ALA A 135 -65.70 11.80 36.10
N SER A 136 -66.54 12.37 36.92
CA SER A 136 -66.31 12.54 38.36
C SER A 136 -67.57 12.13 39.19
N ALA A 137 -67.29 11.79 40.43
CA ALA A 137 -68.36 11.53 41.41
C ALA A 137 -68.53 12.76 42.30
N GLU A 138 -69.69 13.41 42.26
CA GLU A 138 -69.98 14.66 42.97
C GLU A 138 -71.17 14.55 43.95
N SER A 139 -70.93 14.95 45.17
CA SER A 139 -71.96 15.05 46.14
C SER A 139 -72.71 16.36 46.02
N MET A 140 -74.01 16.28 45.74
CA MET A 140 -74.89 17.43 45.57
C MET A 140 -76.21 17.16 46.37
N GLU A 141 -76.58 18.06 47.25
CA GLU A 141 -77.79 17.96 48.08
C GLU A 141 -77.94 16.62 48.82
N GLY A 142 -76.83 16.06 49.32
CA GLY A 142 -76.75 14.80 50.01
C GLY A 142 -76.93 13.53 49.15
N LYS A 143 -77.04 13.71 47.84
CA LYS A 143 -77.04 12.60 46.87
C LYS A 143 -75.74 12.64 46.02
N THR A 144 -75.23 11.48 45.60
CA THR A 144 -74.13 11.36 44.73
C THR A 144 -74.56 11.31 43.26
N TYR A 145 -74.00 12.19 42.43
CA TYR A 145 -74.20 12.22 41.00
C TYR A 145 -72.87 11.95 40.30
N TYR A 146 -72.90 11.28 39.13
CA TYR A 146 -71.79 11.14 38.26
C TYR A 146 -71.92 12.16 37.14
N VAL A 147 -70.97 13.06 37.07
CA VAL A 147 -70.89 14.10 36.03
C VAL A 147 -69.94 13.63 34.97
N VAL A 148 -70.44 13.52 33.73
CA VAL A 148 -69.64 13.15 32.60
C VAL A 148 -69.63 14.32 31.66
N THR A 149 -68.37 14.71 31.19
CA THR A 149 -68.20 15.66 30.13
C THR A 149 -67.57 14.97 28.92
N GLU A 150 -68.15 15.23 27.76
CA GLU A 150 -67.66 14.75 26.46
C GLU A 150 -67.06 15.93 25.72
N ASN A 151 -65.76 15.80 25.32
CA ASN A 151 -64.99 16.87 24.69
C ASN A 151 -64.45 16.37 23.36
N ASP A 152 -64.60 17.18 22.32
CA ASP A 152 -64.05 16.87 21.03
C ASP A 152 -62.51 17.07 21.03
N ILE A 153 -61.80 16.08 20.52
CA ILE A 153 -60.33 16.08 20.35
C ILE A 153 -59.93 15.90 18.87
N SER A 154 -60.85 16.14 17.95
CA SER A 154 -60.61 16.04 16.51
C SER A 154 -59.44 16.99 16.07
N ASP A 155 -59.34 18.15 16.73
CA ASP A 155 -58.24 19.09 16.55
C ASP A 155 -56.86 18.44 16.82
N VAL A 156 -56.74 17.67 17.88
CA VAL A 156 -55.48 16.96 18.23
C VAL A 156 -55.19 15.85 17.22
N MET A 157 -56.24 15.10 16.80
CA MET A 157 -56.08 14.04 15.80
C MET A 157 -55.73 14.56 14.42
N GLU A 158 -56.38 15.65 13.98
CA GLU A 158 -56.06 16.30 12.70
C GLU A 158 -54.62 16.84 12.66
N ILE A 159 -54.18 17.48 13.77
CA ILE A 159 -52.77 17.92 13.88
C ILE A 159 -51.83 16.70 13.79
N HIS A 160 -52.18 15.57 14.41
CA HIS A 160 -51.38 14.36 14.35
C HIS A 160 -51.28 13.79 12.93
N GLU A 161 -52.38 13.69 12.21
CA GLU A 161 -52.43 13.22 10.82
C GLU A 161 -51.64 14.15 9.89
N ASN A 162 -51.78 15.48 10.02
CA ASN A 162 -51.03 16.46 9.28
C ASN A 162 -49.51 16.35 9.57
N MET A 163 -49.13 16.16 10.84
CA MET A 163 -47.71 15.93 11.20
C MET A 163 -47.15 14.65 10.60
N LEU A 164 -47.93 13.54 10.59
CA LEU A 164 -47.54 12.29 9.93
C LEU A 164 -47.19 12.54 8.47
N TRP A 165 -48.06 13.20 7.73
CA TRP A 165 -47.82 13.49 6.31
C TRP A 165 -46.61 14.38 6.10
N GLN A 166 -46.47 15.47 6.86
CA GLN A 166 -45.34 16.38 6.77
C GLN A 166 -44.00 15.68 7.06
N ILE A 167 -43.94 14.86 8.12
CA ILE A 167 -42.73 14.11 8.48
C ILE A 167 -42.38 13.10 7.40
N GLN A 168 -43.34 12.42 6.78
CA GLN A 168 -43.08 11.51 5.66
C GLN A 168 -42.46 12.24 4.46
N VAL A 169 -43.01 13.36 4.06
CA VAL A 169 -42.52 14.15 2.94
C VAL A 169 -41.12 14.69 3.22
N ILE A 170 -40.89 15.26 4.40
CA ILE A 170 -39.59 15.78 4.81
C ILE A 170 -38.54 14.65 4.90
N SER A 171 -38.90 13.52 5.51
CA SER A 171 -38.00 12.36 5.64
C SER A 171 -37.62 11.80 4.27
N MET A 172 -38.57 11.73 3.33
CA MET A 172 -38.32 11.30 1.95
C MET A 172 -37.39 12.26 1.21
N ALA A 173 -37.62 13.56 1.33
CA ALA A 173 -36.76 14.58 0.72
C ALA A 173 -35.32 14.54 1.30
N CYS A 174 -35.21 14.42 2.63
CA CYS A 174 -33.92 14.27 3.30
C CYS A 174 -33.20 12.99 2.87
N ALA A 175 -33.91 11.87 2.74
CA ALA A 175 -33.33 10.61 2.30
C ALA A 175 -32.73 10.69 0.89
N VAL A 176 -33.44 11.31 -0.04
CA VAL A 176 -32.94 11.55 -1.41
C VAL A 176 -31.72 12.45 -1.39
N LEU A 177 -31.76 13.54 -0.64
CA LEU A 177 -30.63 14.48 -0.54
C LEU A 177 -29.38 13.79 0.04
N ILE A 178 -29.56 13.04 1.15
CA ILE A 178 -28.47 12.29 1.78
C ILE A 178 -27.91 11.24 0.82
N ALA A 179 -28.77 10.52 0.08
CA ALA A 179 -28.33 9.55 -0.91
C ALA A 179 -27.46 10.16 -2.00
N LEU A 180 -27.85 11.35 -2.52
CA LEU A 180 -27.07 12.07 -3.52
C LEU A 180 -25.72 12.53 -2.97
N ILE A 181 -25.70 13.14 -1.78
CA ILE A 181 -24.47 13.58 -1.13
C ILE A 181 -23.55 12.38 -0.88
N LEU A 182 -24.07 11.29 -0.31
CA LEU A 182 -23.32 10.10 0.00
C LEU A 182 -22.70 9.47 -1.26
N LEU A 183 -23.44 9.45 -2.38
CA LEU A 183 -22.94 8.94 -3.67
C LEU A 183 -21.75 9.74 -4.17
N VAL A 184 -21.81 11.08 -4.07
CA VAL A 184 -20.71 11.97 -4.46
C VAL A 184 -19.50 11.75 -3.56
N VAL A 185 -19.69 11.76 -2.25
CA VAL A 185 -18.62 11.60 -1.25
C VAL A 185 -17.90 10.25 -1.40
N VAL A 186 -18.66 9.15 -1.50
CA VAL A 186 -18.07 7.81 -1.66
C VAL A 186 -17.29 7.68 -2.95
N LYS A 187 -17.79 8.23 -4.07
CA LYS A 187 -17.04 8.23 -5.34
C LYS A 187 -15.77 9.07 -5.25
N MET A 188 -15.83 10.23 -4.61
CA MET A 188 -14.69 11.13 -4.46
C MET A 188 -13.59 10.49 -3.57
N LEU A 189 -13.97 9.91 -2.44
CA LEU A 189 -13.03 9.25 -1.52
C LEU A 189 -12.36 8.00 -2.11
N LEU A 190 -13.05 7.25 -2.97
CA LEU A 190 -12.51 6.03 -3.57
C LEU A 190 -11.85 6.24 -4.94
N HIS A 191 -11.88 7.46 -5.49
CA HIS A 191 -11.24 7.76 -6.78
C HIS A 191 -9.71 7.54 -6.76
N PRO A 192 -8.96 7.95 -5.72
CA PRO A 192 -7.52 7.68 -5.63
C PRO A 192 -7.18 6.18 -5.67
N LEU A 193 -7.96 5.35 -4.99
CA LEU A 193 -7.76 3.89 -4.97
C LEU A 193 -7.86 3.27 -6.37
N LYS A 194 -8.75 3.79 -7.22
CA LYS A 194 -8.86 3.34 -8.62
C LYS A 194 -7.58 3.64 -9.39
N LYS A 195 -7.00 4.84 -9.23
CA LYS A 195 -5.74 5.24 -9.88
C LYS A 195 -4.55 4.39 -9.42
N ILE A 196 -4.47 4.12 -8.12
CA ILE A 196 -3.43 3.24 -7.57
C ILE A 196 -3.53 1.85 -8.18
N ASN A 197 -4.74 1.28 -8.26
CA ASN A 197 -4.95 -0.04 -8.84
C ASN A 197 -4.61 -0.10 -10.34
N GLU A 198 -4.94 0.96 -11.11
CA GLU A 198 -4.59 1.06 -12.53
C GLU A 198 -3.08 1.18 -12.73
N GLY A 199 -2.38 2.02 -11.96
CA GLY A 199 -0.93 2.15 -11.99
C GLY A 199 -0.22 0.86 -11.57
N THR A 200 -0.65 0.22 -10.48
CA THR A 200 -0.10 -1.06 -10.04
C THR A 200 -0.27 -2.15 -11.10
N ARG A 201 -1.40 -2.17 -11.81
CA ARG A 201 -1.64 -3.11 -12.91
C ARG A 201 -0.70 -2.85 -14.08
N SER A 202 -0.46 -1.59 -14.45
CA SER A 202 0.50 -1.21 -15.49
C SER A 202 1.92 -1.67 -15.14
N ILE A 203 2.36 -1.43 -13.90
CA ILE A 203 3.66 -1.89 -13.38
C ILE A 203 3.77 -3.43 -13.46
N ALA A 204 2.73 -4.16 -13.03
CA ALA A 204 2.69 -5.61 -13.08
C ALA A 204 2.73 -6.18 -14.52
N GLN A 205 2.35 -5.41 -15.53
CA GLN A 205 2.44 -5.76 -16.95
C GLN A 205 3.80 -5.46 -17.58
N GLY A 206 4.77 -5.02 -16.78
CA GLY A 206 6.14 -4.74 -17.20
C GLY A 206 6.45 -3.26 -17.48
N ASN A 207 5.48 -2.36 -17.32
CA ASN A 207 5.74 -0.92 -17.44
C ASN A 207 6.26 -0.35 -16.12
N TYR A 208 7.51 -0.67 -15.79
CA TYR A 208 8.13 -0.26 -14.51
C TYR A 208 8.43 1.23 -14.42
N GLN A 209 8.36 1.97 -15.53
CA GLN A 209 8.55 3.43 -15.56
C GLN A 209 7.28 4.19 -15.16
N GLU A 210 6.13 3.54 -15.17
CA GLU A 210 4.87 4.13 -14.70
C GLU A 210 5.01 4.58 -13.24
N ARG A 211 4.48 5.77 -12.93
CA ARG A 211 4.43 6.28 -11.56
C ARG A 211 3.02 6.67 -11.19
N ILE A 212 2.60 6.24 -10.02
CA ILE A 212 1.30 6.57 -9.44
C ILE A 212 1.39 7.99 -8.88
N PRO A 213 0.45 8.89 -9.23
CA PRO A 213 0.48 10.28 -8.75
C PRO A 213 0.37 10.37 -7.22
N GLU A 214 1.33 11.01 -6.57
CA GLU A 214 1.37 11.27 -5.12
C GLU A 214 0.70 12.61 -4.85
N ARG A 215 -0.63 12.60 -4.65
CA ARG A 215 -1.40 13.84 -4.41
C ARG A 215 -2.13 13.74 -3.09
N GLY A 216 -1.83 14.67 -2.18
CA GLY A 216 -2.44 14.73 -0.85
C GLY A 216 -1.49 14.36 0.28
N HIS A 217 -2.05 14.12 1.48
CA HIS A 217 -1.29 13.77 2.69
C HIS A 217 -2.01 12.65 3.47
N ASP A 218 -2.80 11.84 2.74
CA ASP A 218 -3.59 10.74 3.27
C ASP A 218 -2.90 9.38 3.10
N GLU A 219 -3.53 8.33 3.57
CA GLU A 219 -3.05 6.94 3.49
C GLU A 219 -2.93 6.48 2.03
N PHE A 220 -3.72 7.03 1.11
CA PHE A 220 -3.63 6.71 -0.31
C PHE A 220 -2.35 7.28 -0.93
N THR A 221 -1.93 8.45 -0.50
CA THR A 221 -0.67 9.07 -0.93
C THR A 221 0.53 8.28 -0.41
N GLU A 222 0.47 7.80 0.84
CA GLU A 222 1.51 6.92 1.39
C GLU A 222 1.58 5.59 0.65
N LEU A 223 0.43 4.99 0.33
CA LEU A 223 0.35 3.77 -0.46
C LEU A 223 0.93 3.97 -1.88
N ALA A 224 0.59 5.08 -2.53
CA ALA A 224 1.14 5.43 -3.84
C ALA A 224 2.68 5.54 -3.81
N ARG A 225 3.23 6.20 -2.78
CA ARG A 225 4.68 6.34 -2.57
C ARG A 225 5.37 4.98 -2.37
N ASN A 226 4.79 4.11 -1.57
CA ASN A 226 5.33 2.77 -1.33
C ASN A 226 5.32 1.92 -2.62
N MET A 227 4.25 2.02 -3.43
CA MET A 227 4.18 1.37 -4.74
C MET A 227 5.21 1.92 -5.73
N ASN A 228 5.43 3.25 -5.74
CA ASN A 228 6.45 3.86 -6.59
C ASN A 228 7.86 3.41 -6.21
N ARG A 229 8.18 3.32 -4.92
CA ARG A 229 9.48 2.78 -4.44
C ARG A 229 9.68 1.32 -4.84
N MET A 230 8.62 0.52 -4.74
CA MET A 230 8.67 -0.88 -5.20
C MET A 230 8.92 -0.95 -6.71
N ALA A 231 8.22 -0.14 -7.51
CA ALA A 231 8.42 -0.08 -8.96
C ALA A 231 9.86 0.32 -9.32
N GLU A 232 10.45 1.30 -8.64
CA GLU A 232 11.83 1.74 -8.81
C GLU A 232 12.84 0.63 -8.49
N SER A 233 12.61 -0.09 -7.38
CA SER A 233 13.46 -1.23 -7.01
C SER A 233 13.39 -2.35 -8.05
N VAL A 234 12.18 -2.68 -8.53
CA VAL A 234 11.98 -3.70 -9.60
C VAL A 234 12.65 -3.26 -10.90
N GLU A 235 12.46 -1.99 -11.32
CA GLU A 235 13.07 -1.43 -12.51
C GLU A 235 14.61 -1.53 -12.47
N THR A 236 15.20 -1.17 -11.33
CA THR A 236 16.65 -1.26 -11.09
C THR A 236 17.14 -2.70 -11.19
N ASN A 237 16.43 -3.64 -10.55
CA ASN A 237 16.80 -5.04 -10.58
C ASN A 237 16.66 -5.66 -11.97
N VAL A 238 15.59 -5.32 -12.70
CA VAL A 238 15.37 -5.80 -14.08
C VAL A 238 16.49 -5.29 -15.00
N ARG A 239 16.84 -4.01 -14.94
CA ARG A 239 17.96 -3.44 -15.72
C ARG A 239 19.30 -4.10 -15.38
N ALA A 240 19.55 -4.37 -14.09
CA ALA A 240 20.77 -5.07 -13.69
C ALA A 240 20.80 -6.50 -14.26
N LEU A 241 19.68 -7.23 -14.22
CA LEU A 241 19.57 -8.57 -14.80
C LEU A 241 19.73 -8.55 -16.34
N GLU A 242 19.14 -7.57 -17.02
CA GLU A 242 19.30 -7.39 -18.47
C GLU A 242 20.78 -7.18 -18.84
N HIS A 243 21.49 -6.32 -18.08
CA HIS A 243 22.91 -6.08 -18.27
C HIS A 243 23.75 -7.35 -18.08
N VAL A 244 23.48 -8.12 -17.02
CA VAL A 244 24.16 -9.40 -16.79
C VAL A 244 23.88 -10.41 -17.91
N ALA A 245 22.63 -10.45 -18.40
CA ALA A 245 22.25 -11.34 -19.51
C ALA A 245 22.95 -10.94 -20.82
N GLU A 246 23.09 -9.64 -21.09
CA GLU A 246 23.79 -9.11 -22.27
C GLU A 246 25.29 -9.40 -22.19
N ASP A 247 25.93 -9.14 -21.06
CA ASP A 247 27.33 -9.47 -20.81
C ASP A 247 27.61 -10.96 -21.01
N ARG A 248 26.72 -11.82 -20.47
CA ARG A 248 26.81 -13.28 -20.66
C ARG A 248 26.69 -13.70 -22.12
N LYS A 249 25.78 -13.07 -22.87
CA LYS A 249 25.63 -13.33 -24.31
C LYS A 249 26.88 -12.94 -25.06
N HIS A 250 27.42 -11.75 -24.86
CA HIS A 250 28.68 -11.28 -25.47
C HIS A 250 29.84 -12.21 -25.14
N PHE A 251 29.91 -12.70 -23.88
CA PHE A 251 30.93 -13.64 -23.48
C PHE A 251 30.84 -14.95 -24.29
N ILE A 252 29.64 -15.54 -24.44
CA ILE A 252 29.44 -16.78 -25.21
C ILE A 252 29.74 -16.57 -26.69
N ASP A 253 29.31 -15.46 -27.28
CA ASP A 253 29.55 -15.14 -28.69
C ASP A 253 31.04 -15.00 -28.97
N ASN A 254 31.79 -14.27 -28.12
CA ASN A 254 33.23 -14.11 -28.24
C ASN A 254 33.98 -15.44 -28.06
N LEU A 255 33.57 -16.27 -27.07
CA LEU A 255 34.15 -17.59 -26.87
C LEU A 255 33.98 -18.47 -28.12
N SER A 256 32.78 -18.47 -28.69
CA SER A 256 32.46 -19.26 -29.88
C SER A 256 33.34 -18.85 -31.07
N HIS A 257 33.54 -17.53 -31.25
CA HIS A 257 34.41 -17.00 -32.29
C HIS A 257 35.88 -17.36 -32.09
N GLU A 258 36.40 -17.22 -30.86
CA GLU A 258 37.81 -17.51 -30.56
C GLU A 258 38.13 -19.03 -30.55
N MET A 259 37.13 -19.89 -30.41
CA MET A 259 37.26 -21.34 -30.56
C MET A 259 37.11 -21.80 -32.03
N LYS A 260 36.22 -21.18 -32.82
CA LYS A 260 35.98 -21.56 -34.21
C LYS A 260 37.20 -21.38 -35.11
N THR A 261 37.92 -20.28 -34.95
CA THR A 261 39.07 -19.92 -35.79
C THR A 261 40.16 -20.97 -35.71
N PRO A 262 40.75 -21.32 -34.53
CA PRO A 262 41.80 -22.33 -34.44
C PRO A 262 41.31 -23.72 -34.88
N LEU A 263 40.03 -24.08 -34.54
CA LEU A 263 39.49 -25.36 -34.95
C LEU A 263 39.38 -25.49 -36.47
N THR A 264 38.94 -24.44 -37.17
CA THR A 264 38.90 -24.40 -38.62
C THR A 264 40.29 -24.53 -39.24
N SER A 265 41.29 -23.88 -38.64
CA SER A 265 42.69 -23.98 -39.08
C SER A 265 43.25 -25.41 -38.90
N ILE A 266 43.04 -26.02 -37.72
CA ILE A 266 43.42 -27.41 -37.43
C ILE A 266 42.81 -28.37 -38.44
N LEU A 267 41.49 -28.27 -38.67
CA LEU A 267 40.80 -29.13 -39.62
C LEU A 267 41.31 -28.94 -41.05
N GLY A 268 41.44 -27.66 -41.49
CA GLY A 268 41.91 -27.39 -42.86
C GLY A 268 43.29 -27.90 -43.14
N PHE A 269 44.26 -27.70 -42.20
CA PHE A 269 45.62 -28.23 -42.42
C PHE A 269 45.68 -29.75 -42.21
N SER A 270 44.81 -30.34 -41.42
CA SER A 270 44.67 -31.82 -41.32
C SER A 270 44.14 -32.40 -42.63
N ASP A 271 43.13 -31.79 -43.23
CA ASP A 271 42.55 -32.19 -44.50
C ASP A 271 43.62 -32.12 -45.64
N LEU A 272 44.42 -31.02 -45.66
CA LEU A 272 45.52 -30.89 -46.60
C LEU A 272 46.55 -32.01 -46.48
N LEU A 273 46.95 -32.35 -45.21
CA LEU A 273 47.84 -33.48 -44.95
C LEU A 273 47.27 -34.83 -45.38
N GLN A 274 45.93 -35.00 -45.34
CA GLN A 274 45.28 -36.25 -45.71
C GLN A 274 45.08 -36.38 -47.22
N ILE A 275 44.69 -35.30 -47.92
CA ILE A 275 44.25 -35.36 -49.33
C ILE A 275 45.45 -35.21 -50.28
N GLN A 276 46.47 -34.45 -49.96
CA GLN A 276 47.59 -34.09 -50.86
C GLN A 276 48.60 -35.23 -50.90
N LYS A 277 48.64 -36.01 -51.99
CA LYS A 277 49.50 -37.19 -52.17
C LYS A 277 51.01 -36.84 -52.34
N ASP A 278 51.31 -35.72 -53.01
CA ASP A 278 52.70 -35.29 -53.33
C ASP A 278 53.11 -34.06 -52.48
N ILE A 279 52.93 -34.13 -51.17
CA ILE A 279 53.33 -33.06 -50.24
C ILE A 279 54.85 -33.10 -49.98
N THR A 280 55.52 -31.98 -50.06
CA THR A 280 56.95 -31.89 -49.69
C THR A 280 57.12 -32.05 -48.17
N GLU A 281 58.31 -32.58 -47.75
CA GLU A 281 58.62 -32.78 -46.33
C GLU A 281 58.56 -31.41 -45.57
N GLU A 282 59.01 -30.32 -46.21
CA GLU A 282 58.92 -28.97 -45.63
C GLU A 282 57.50 -28.55 -45.39
N SER A 283 56.56 -28.71 -46.38
CA SER A 283 55.15 -28.39 -46.25
C SER A 283 54.46 -29.27 -45.19
N ARG A 284 54.85 -30.56 -45.09
CA ARG A 284 54.32 -31.47 -44.05
C ARG A 284 54.69 -30.99 -42.64
N ILE A 285 55.95 -30.62 -42.44
CA ILE A 285 56.46 -30.06 -41.19
C ILE A 285 55.75 -28.73 -40.86
N GLU A 286 55.57 -27.88 -41.85
CA GLU A 286 54.86 -26.59 -41.68
C GLU A 286 53.43 -26.79 -41.24
N TYR A 287 52.66 -27.63 -41.96
CA TYR A 287 51.24 -27.90 -41.63
C TYR A 287 51.09 -28.56 -40.27
N ALA A 288 51.91 -29.55 -39.92
CA ALA A 288 51.96 -30.12 -38.61
C ALA A 288 52.31 -29.12 -37.50
N GLY A 289 53.22 -28.19 -37.81
CA GLY A 289 53.60 -27.07 -36.96
C GLY A 289 52.40 -26.12 -36.64
N ILE A 290 51.63 -25.79 -37.68
CA ILE A 290 50.42 -24.95 -37.53
C ILE A 290 49.36 -25.66 -36.66
N ILE A 291 49.09 -26.95 -36.94
CA ILE A 291 48.16 -27.75 -36.17
C ILE A 291 48.56 -27.78 -34.67
N LYS A 292 49.85 -28.06 -34.40
CA LYS A 292 50.40 -28.09 -33.04
C LYS A 292 50.27 -26.73 -32.33
N SER A 293 50.53 -25.64 -33.04
CA SER A 293 50.45 -24.26 -32.56
C SER A 293 49.01 -23.92 -32.17
N GLU A 294 48.01 -24.17 -33.03
CA GLU A 294 46.62 -23.90 -32.78
C GLU A 294 46.04 -24.79 -31.69
N ALA A 295 46.39 -26.06 -31.63
CA ALA A 295 46.00 -26.98 -30.53
C ALA A 295 46.58 -26.52 -29.17
N THR A 296 47.83 -26.04 -29.16
CA THR A 296 48.47 -25.46 -27.96
C THR A 296 47.74 -24.18 -27.51
N ARG A 297 47.39 -23.31 -28.48
CA ARG A 297 46.62 -22.09 -28.24
C ARG A 297 45.23 -22.42 -27.64
N MET A 298 44.49 -23.41 -28.19
CA MET A 298 43.21 -23.86 -27.62
C MET A 298 43.34 -24.37 -26.18
N ARG A 299 44.39 -25.15 -25.90
CA ARG A 299 44.66 -25.64 -24.52
C ARG A 299 44.89 -24.46 -23.57
N THR A 300 45.63 -23.43 -23.96
CA THR A 300 45.93 -22.23 -23.15
C THR A 300 44.64 -21.41 -22.92
N LEU A 301 43.81 -21.24 -23.98
CA LEU A 301 42.53 -20.58 -23.89
C LEU A 301 41.58 -21.29 -22.93
N SER A 302 41.43 -22.63 -23.08
CA SER A 302 40.60 -23.45 -22.20
C SER A 302 41.07 -23.37 -20.74
N GLY A 303 42.40 -23.41 -20.48
CA GLY A 303 42.96 -23.29 -19.13
C GLY A 303 42.63 -21.93 -18.50
N LYS A 304 42.84 -20.81 -19.22
CA LYS A 304 42.51 -19.48 -18.72
C LYS A 304 41.02 -19.26 -18.53
N LEU A 305 40.17 -19.88 -19.36
CA LEU A 305 38.72 -19.84 -19.22
C LEU A 305 38.27 -20.56 -17.93
N MET A 306 38.83 -21.77 -17.69
CA MET A 306 38.54 -22.53 -16.47
C MET A 306 39.02 -21.77 -15.23
N GLU A 307 40.17 -21.12 -15.26
CA GLU A 307 40.67 -20.29 -14.17
C GLU A 307 39.69 -19.12 -13.88
N LEU A 308 39.22 -18.41 -14.93
CA LEU A 308 38.27 -17.30 -14.81
C LEU A 308 36.93 -17.76 -14.18
N ILE A 309 36.40 -18.92 -14.63
CA ILE A 309 35.15 -19.46 -14.11
C ILE A 309 35.31 -19.89 -12.63
N THR A 310 36.40 -20.62 -12.36
CA THR A 310 36.65 -21.14 -11.00
C THR A 310 36.87 -20.01 -10.01
N VAL A 311 37.59 -18.96 -10.37
CA VAL A 311 37.84 -17.81 -9.53
C VAL A 311 36.53 -17.15 -9.10
N GLY A 312 35.54 -17.00 -10.02
CA GLY A 312 34.24 -16.40 -9.70
C GLY A 312 33.36 -17.23 -8.72
N GLU A 313 33.63 -18.52 -8.56
CA GLU A 313 32.87 -19.44 -7.69
C GLU A 313 33.62 -19.85 -6.40
N THR A 314 34.90 -19.44 -6.25
CA THR A 314 35.78 -19.94 -5.17
C THR A 314 35.67 -19.05 -3.93
N ASN A 315 35.56 -19.71 -2.76
CA ASN A 315 35.83 -19.05 -1.48
C ASN A 315 37.32 -18.84 -1.34
N LEU A 316 37.75 -17.58 -1.12
CA LEU A 316 39.16 -17.23 -0.94
C LEU A 316 39.80 -17.96 0.22
N ASP A 317 40.97 -18.56 -0.01
CA ASP A 317 41.85 -19.12 1.05
C ASP A 317 42.70 -17.98 1.65
N TRP A 318 42.03 -17.18 2.49
CA TRP A 318 42.66 -16.04 3.13
C TRP A 318 43.80 -16.46 4.07
N LYS A 319 45.02 -16.01 3.77
CA LYS A 319 46.21 -16.21 4.60
C LYS A 319 46.94 -14.91 4.83
N GLU A 320 47.54 -14.77 5.98
CA GLU A 320 48.43 -13.67 6.25
C GLU A 320 49.77 -13.93 5.57
N GLU A 321 50.10 -13.17 4.54
CA GLU A 321 51.30 -13.31 3.74
C GLU A 321 52.25 -12.12 3.93
N ASP A 322 53.56 -12.42 4.09
CA ASP A 322 54.58 -11.39 4.08
C ASP A 322 54.81 -10.91 2.63
N MET A 323 54.46 -9.66 2.36
CA MET A 323 54.50 -9.11 1.02
C MET A 323 55.91 -9.00 0.45
N GLN A 324 56.92 -8.78 1.32
CA GLN A 324 58.34 -8.74 0.86
C GLN A 324 58.81 -10.11 0.36
N VAL A 325 58.46 -11.17 1.09
CA VAL A 325 58.74 -12.55 0.73
C VAL A 325 58.01 -12.94 -0.54
N LEU A 326 56.69 -12.68 -0.61
CA LEU A 326 55.85 -13.06 -1.73
C LEU A 326 56.31 -12.34 -3.06
N PHE A 327 56.60 -11.06 -3.00
CA PHE A 327 57.13 -10.32 -4.16
C PHE A 327 58.53 -10.82 -4.58
N GLY A 328 59.37 -11.22 -3.64
CA GLY A 328 60.66 -11.86 -3.89
C GLY A 328 60.53 -13.18 -4.68
N GLU A 329 59.61 -14.07 -4.24
CA GLU A 329 59.36 -15.36 -4.93
C GLU A 329 58.83 -15.12 -6.38
N ILE A 330 57.84 -14.23 -6.50
CA ILE A 330 57.24 -13.86 -7.81
C ILE A 330 58.31 -13.25 -8.71
N GLY A 331 59.14 -12.34 -8.18
CA GLY A 331 60.22 -11.71 -8.92
C GLY A 331 61.24 -12.70 -9.50
N VAL A 332 61.66 -13.71 -8.68
CA VAL A 332 62.56 -14.76 -9.16
C VAL A 332 61.94 -15.57 -10.30
N SER A 333 60.69 -15.94 -10.17
CA SER A 333 59.96 -16.70 -11.20
C SER A 333 59.81 -15.93 -12.51
N LEU A 334 59.43 -14.65 -12.42
CA LEU A 334 59.22 -13.78 -13.56
C LEU A 334 60.53 -13.34 -14.24
N GLN A 335 61.65 -13.24 -13.51
CA GLN A 335 62.96 -12.88 -14.02
C GLN A 335 63.46 -13.86 -15.10
N VAL A 336 63.13 -15.13 -14.98
CA VAL A 336 63.45 -16.15 -15.98
C VAL A 336 62.74 -15.89 -17.30
N VAL A 337 61.48 -15.46 -17.24
CA VAL A 337 60.68 -15.18 -18.45
C VAL A 337 61.09 -13.86 -19.11
N THR A 338 61.30 -12.81 -18.31
CA THR A 338 61.69 -11.47 -18.82
C THR A 338 63.09 -11.51 -19.40
N ALA A 339 64.02 -12.23 -18.80
CA ALA A 339 65.40 -12.38 -19.31
C ALA A 339 65.46 -13.01 -20.73
N LYS A 340 64.58 -13.99 -21.01
CA LYS A 340 64.44 -14.60 -22.36
C LYS A 340 64.07 -13.59 -23.45
N LYS A 341 63.35 -12.53 -23.12
CA LYS A 341 62.95 -11.44 -24.02
C LYS A 341 63.91 -10.23 -23.92
N GLY A 342 64.93 -10.28 -23.09
CA GLY A 342 65.88 -9.18 -22.88
C GLY A 342 65.24 -7.96 -22.21
N ILE A 343 64.29 -8.16 -21.32
CA ILE A 343 63.58 -7.14 -20.56
C ILE A 343 64.07 -7.16 -19.10
N ALA A 344 64.42 -5.97 -18.57
CA ALA A 344 64.83 -5.83 -17.16
C ALA A 344 63.58 -5.79 -16.25
N LEU A 345 63.52 -6.67 -15.24
CA LEU A 345 62.46 -6.71 -14.25
C LEU A 345 62.99 -6.23 -12.89
N SER A 346 62.25 -5.28 -12.27
CA SER A 346 62.36 -4.93 -10.86
C SER A 346 61.06 -5.31 -10.14
N CYS A 347 61.16 -6.16 -9.14
CA CYS A 347 59.97 -6.62 -8.34
C CYS A 347 60.30 -6.48 -6.87
N SER A 348 59.62 -5.60 -6.16
CA SER A 348 59.90 -5.31 -4.75
C SER A 348 58.65 -4.90 -3.99
N SER A 349 58.59 -5.14 -2.69
CA SER A 349 57.54 -4.63 -1.83
C SER A 349 58.12 -4.08 -0.54
N GLN A 350 57.37 -3.14 0.08
CA GLN A 350 57.63 -2.73 1.43
C GLN A 350 57.37 -3.88 2.37
N LYS A 351 58.09 -3.93 3.50
CA LYS A 351 57.92 -4.91 4.55
C LYS A 351 56.56 -4.72 5.22
N GLY A 352 55.81 -5.82 5.33
CA GLY A 352 54.50 -5.85 5.98
C GLY A 352 53.72 -7.07 5.55
N SER A 353 52.68 -7.42 6.33
CA SER A 353 51.78 -8.52 6.07
C SER A 353 50.43 -8.07 5.51
N LEU A 354 49.86 -8.85 4.60
CA LEU A 354 48.56 -8.64 4.02
C LEU A 354 47.76 -9.95 4.00
N TRP A 355 46.48 -9.88 4.32
CA TRP A 355 45.58 -11.04 4.20
C TRP A 355 45.14 -11.12 2.73
N VAL A 356 45.57 -12.18 2.03
CA VAL A 356 45.26 -12.47 0.65
C VAL A 356 45.19 -13.97 0.39
N ASP A 357 44.54 -14.33 -0.73
CA ASP A 357 44.74 -15.66 -1.31
C ASP A 357 46.05 -15.66 -2.10
N ARG A 358 47.00 -16.44 -1.60
CA ARG A 358 48.37 -16.47 -2.14
C ARG A 358 48.45 -16.84 -3.62
N GLU A 359 47.71 -17.87 -4.02
CA GLU A 359 47.75 -18.38 -5.39
C GLU A 359 47.06 -17.44 -6.36
N LEU A 360 45.95 -16.85 -5.98
CA LEU A 360 45.25 -15.83 -6.80
C LEU A 360 46.07 -14.56 -6.88
N PHE A 361 46.74 -14.13 -5.82
CA PHE A 361 47.62 -12.96 -5.86
C PHE A 361 48.85 -13.19 -6.77
N LYS A 362 49.42 -14.41 -6.77
CA LYS A 362 50.44 -14.77 -7.72
C LYS A 362 49.92 -14.73 -9.16
N SER A 363 48.74 -15.35 -9.42
CA SER A 363 48.11 -15.35 -10.74
C SER A 363 47.85 -13.92 -11.24
N LEU A 364 47.42 -13.00 -10.38
CA LEU A 364 47.24 -11.58 -10.70
C LEU A 364 48.54 -10.95 -11.22
N LEU A 365 49.64 -11.06 -10.44
CA LEU A 365 50.92 -10.46 -10.82
C LEU A 365 51.51 -11.12 -12.08
N TYR A 366 51.41 -12.44 -12.24
CA TYR A 366 51.83 -13.16 -13.42
C TYR A 366 51.07 -12.67 -14.68
N ASN A 367 49.76 -12.48 -14.64
CA ASN A 367 49.00 -11.98 -15.78
C ASN A 367 49.34 -10.53 -16.12
N LEU A 368 49.51 -9.67 -15.11
CA LEU A 368 49.91 -8.26 -15.38
C LEU A 368 51.30 -8.16 -15.99
N VAL A 369 52.26 -8.92 -15.46
CA VAL A 369 53.61 -8.90 -15.98
C VAL A 369 53.71 -9.57 -17.37
N ASP A 370 52.96 -10.65 -17.62
CA ASP A 370 52.84 -11.29 -18.95
C ASP A 370 52.34 -10.27 -20.01
N ASN A 371 51.31 -9.49 -19.65
CA ASN A 371 50.79 -8.41 -20.50
C ASN A 371 51.85 -7.33 -20.73
N ALA A 372 52.59 -6.90 -19.69
CA ALA A 372 53.68 -5.93 -19.80
C ALA A 372 54.80 -6.45 -20.68
N ILE A 373 55.18 -7.75 -20.58
CA ILE A 373 56.17 -8.39 -21.44
C ILE A 373 55.75 -8.39 -22.92
N LYS A 374 54.49 -8.69 -23.20
CA LYS A 374 53.91 -8.71 -24.56
C LYS A 374 53.87 -7.32 -25.18
N ALA A 375 53.59 -6.28 -24.38
CA ALA A 375 53.54 -4.90 -24.81
C ALA A 375 54.92 -4.28 -25.02
N SER A 376 55.98 -4.77 -24.34
CA SER A 376 57.31 -4.19 -24.27
C SER A 376 58.24 -4.67 -25.38
N ARG A 377 59.21 -3.84 -25.72
CA ARG A 377 60.31 -4.18 -26.65
C ARG A 377 61.54 -4.73 -25.90
N THR A 378 62.39 -5.46 -26.58
CA THR A 378 63.71 -5.88 -26.06
C THR A 378 64.48 -4.68 -25.58
N GLY A 379 65.12 -4.76 -24.42
CA GLY A 379 65.86 -3.66 -23.79
C GLY A 379 65.04 -2.74 -22.89
N SER A 380 63.71 -2.93 -22.80
CA SER A 380 62.83 -2.13 -21.93
C SER A 380 62.87 -2.61 -20.47
N ARG A 381 62.23 -1.86 -19.56
CA ARG A 381 62.14 -2.18 -18.14
C ARG A 381 60.69 -2.35 -17.73
N ILE A 382 60.41 -3.36 -16.87
CA ILE A 382 59.16 -3.54 -16.17
C ILE A 382 59.42 -3.39 -14.67
N GLN A 383 58.59 -2.62 -14.00
CA GLN A 383 58.67 -2.37 -12.55
C GLN A 383 57.38 -2.80 -11.84
N VAL A 384 57.54 -3.61 -10.79
CA VAL A 384 56.44 -4.07 -9.93
C VAL A 384 56.76 -3.65 -8.50
N GLU A 385 55.93 -2.77 -7.95
CA GLU A 385 56.14 -2.25 -6.60
C GLU A 385 54.90 -2.44 -5.74
N GLY A 386 55.11 -2.93 -4.49
CA GLY A 386 54.11 -3.02 -3.44
C GLY A 386 54.36 -2.02 -2.32
N ARG A 387 53.34 -1.24 -1.91
CA ARG A 387 53.47 -0.22 -0.86
C ARG A 387 52.25 -0.23 0.06
N PHE A 388 52.48 -0.03 1.36
CA PHE A 388 51.44 0.19 2.32
C PHE A 388 51.13 1.68 2.46
N GLY A 389 49.87 2.11 2.37
CA GLY A 389 49.46 3.50 2.54
C GLY A 389 47.97 3.63 2.80
N GLU A 390 47.60 4.55 3.68
CA GLU A 390 46.21 4.91 3.99
C GLU A 390 45.30 3.71 4.33
N GLY A 391 45.83 2.66 5.00
CA GLY A 391 45.06 1.46 5.38
C GLY A 391 44.81 0.50 4.20
N GLN A 392 45.50 0.69 3.07
CA GLN A 392 45.41 -0.19 1.90
C GLN A 392 46.80 -0.61 1.45
N PHE A 393 46.86 -1.73 0.75
CA PHE A 393 48.06 -2.15 0.05
C PHE A 393 47.94 -1.77 -1.42
N LEU A 394 48.91 -1.03 -1.91
CA LEU A 394 48.97 -0.53 -3.28
C LEU A 394 49.99 -1.36 -4.06
N VAL A 395 49.59 -1.92 -5.19
CA VAL A 395 50.47 -2.58 -6.15
C VAL A 395 50.49 -1.74 -7.41
N GLU A 396 51.70 -1.46 -7.88
CA GLU A 396 51.96 -0.74 -9.10
C GLU A 396 52.74 -1.61 -10.06
N VAL A 397 52.24 -1.76 -11.30
CA VAL A 397 52.96 -2.41 -12.41
C VAL A 397 53.14 -1.38 -13.51
N LEU A 398 54.38 -1.07 -13.82
CA LEU A 398 54.79 -0.07 -14.84
C LEU A 398 55.59 -0.74 -15.95
N ASP A 399 55.17 -0.57 -17.20
CA ASP A 399 55.88 -1.00 -18.37
C ASP A 399 56.25 0.18 -19.31
N GLN A 400 57.19 -0.03 -20.17
CA GLN A 400 57.63 0.90 -21.24
C GLN A 400 57.23 0.36 -22.62
N GLY A 401 56.02 -0.19 -22.71
CA GLY A 401 55.48 -0.80 -23.92
C GLY A 401 54.81 0.16 -24.87
N VAL A 402 53.99 -0.38 -25.76
CA VAL A 402 53.28 0.39 -26.79
C VAL A 402 52.14 1.26 -26.24
N GLY A 403 51.77 1.08 -24.97
CA GLY A 403 50.67 1.81 -24.37
C GLY A 403 49.30 1.43 -24.94
N ILE A 404 48.27 2.01 -24.36
CA ILE A 404 46.84 1.77 -24.64
C ILE A 404 46.19 3.10 -25.02
N PRO A 405 45.44 3.18 -26.13
CA PRO A 405 44.63 4.36 -26.46
C PRO A 405 43.59 4.64 -25.35
N VAL A 406 43.35 5.91 -25.05
CA VAL A 406 42.45 6.31 -23.92
C VAL A 406 41.03 5.79 -24.09
N GLU A 407 40.51 5.78 -25.31
CA GLU A 407 39.19 5.27 -25.68
C GLU A 407 38.98 3.76 -25.47
N GLU A 408 40.07 3.02 -25.28
CA GLU A 408 40.08 1.58 -25.12
C GLU A 408 40.23 1.14 -23.65
N ILE A 409 40.64 2.04 -22.75
CA ILE A 409 40.97 1.73 -21.35
C ILE A 409 39.81 1.07 -20.63
N ASP A 410 38.59 1.54 -20.85
CA ASP A 410 37.39 0.99 -20.18
C ASP A 410 36.99 -0.41 -20.67
N LYS A 411 37.49 -0.81 -21.86
CA LYS A 411 37.16 -2.06 -22.52
C LYS A 411 38.16 -3.20 -22.27
N ILE A 412 39.44 -2.85 -21.99
CA ILE A 412 40.54 -3.82 -21.91
C ILE A 412 40.33 -4.88 -20.80
N THR A 413 39.51 -4.63 -19.84
CA THR A 413 39.15 -5.59 -18.77
C THR A 413 37.96 -6.48 -19.13
N GLN A 414 37.33 -6.29 -20.29
CA GLN A 414 36.31 -7.20 -20.78
C GLN A 414 36.94 -8.49 -21.31
N ALA A 415 36.30 -9.60 -21.04
CA ALA A 415 36.78 -10.89 -21.52
C ALA A 415 36.81 -10.95 -23.05
N PHE A 416 37.89 -11.51 -23.60
CA PHE A 416 38.17 -11.60 -25.03
C PHE A 416 38.44 -10.26 -25.77
N TYR A 417 38.52 -9.14 -25.03
CA TYR A 417 38.83 -7.87 -25.63
C TYR A 417 40.33 -7.73 -25.91
N MET A 418 40.66 -7.27 -27.10
CA MET A 418 42.04 -7.05 -27.55
C MET A 418 42.11 -5.79 -28.41
N VAL A 419 42.97 -4.84 -28.04
CA VAL A 419 43.19 -3.58 -28.79
C VAL A 419 43.74 -3.86 -30.21
N ASP A 420 44.67 -4.78 -30.33
CA ASP A 420 45.22 -5.26 -31.62
C ASP A 420 45.09 -6.79 -31.67
N LYS A 421 44.06 -7.27 -32.41
CA LYS A 421 43.77 -8.71 -32.54
C LYS A 421 44.87 -9.47 -33.28
N ALA A 422 45.51 -8.86 -34.27
CA ALA A 422 46.52 -9.53 -35.10
C ALA A 422 47.80 -9.79 -34.30
N ARG A 423 48.33 -8.77 -33.63
CA ARG A 423 49.51 -8.85 -32.81
C ARG A 423 49.29 -9.74 -31.57
N SER A 424 48.19 -9.56 -30.89
CA SER A 424 47.87 -10.34 -29.68
C SER A 424 47.70 -11.84 -29.97
N ARG A 425 47.20 -12.20 -31.16
CA ARG A 425 47.10 -13.60 -31.59
C ARG A 425 48.45 -14.23 -31.85
N ALA A 426 49.36 -13.50 -32.46
CA ALA A 426 50.73 -13.97 -32.71
C ALA A 426 51.50 -14.25 -31.39
N ASP A 427 51.25 -13.48 -30.34
CA ASP A 427 51.82 -13.64 -29.01
C ASP A 427 51.03 -14.57 -28.07
N GLY A 428 50.03 -15.31 -28.60
CA GLY A 428 49.25 -16.27 -27.85
C GLY A 428 48.28 -15.67 -26.83
N GLY A 429 47.89 -14.41 -27.01
CA GLY A 429 46.92 -13.72 -26.16
C GLY A 429 45.48 -14.13 -26.47
N ALA A 430 44.68 -14.43 -25.45
CA ALA A 430 43.28 -14.77 -25.57
C ALA A 430 42.32 -13.65 -25.09
N GLY A 431 42.87 -12.52 -24.64
CA GLY A 431 42.06 -11.42 -24.10
C GLY A 431 41.36 -11.75 -22.76
N LEU A 432 41.82 -12.78 -22.04
CA LEU A 432 41.23 -13.21 -20.74
C LEU A 432 42.07 -12.75 -19.53
N GLY A 433 43.35 -12.38 -19.73
CA GLY A 433 44.26 -12.09 -18.60
C GLY A 433 43.84 -10.89 -17.76
N LEU A 434 43.45 -9.75 -18.38
CA LEU A 434 42.98 -8.59 -17.63
C LEU A 434 41.60 -8.74 -17.05
N ALA A 435 40.72 -9.55 -17.68
CA ALA A 435 39.44 -9.92 -17.10
C ALA A 435 39.63 -10.74 -15.82
N LEU A 436 40.56 -11.72 -15.84
CA LEU A 436 40.94 -12.49 -14.67
C LEU A 436 41.55 -11.61 -13.57
N CYS A 437 42.43 -10.67 -13.93
CA CYS A 437 42.97 -9.70 -12.97
C CYS A 437 41.85 -8.87 -12.28
N LYS A 438 40.87 -8.39 -13.04
CA LYS A 438 39.76 -7.63 -12.53
C LYS A 438 38.94 -8.48 -11.53
N GLU A 439 38.66 -9.74 -11.85
CA GLU A 439 37.92 -10.66 -10.97
C GLU A 439 38.69 -10.94 -9.69
N ILE A 440 39.99 -11.26 -9.76
CA ILE A 440 40.82 -11.46 -8.58
C ILE A 440 40.84 -10.22 -7.68
N VAL A 441 41.00 -9.03 -8.25
CA VAL A 441 41.01 -7.77 -7.50
C VAL A 441 39.64 -7.52 -6.86
N SER A 442 38.55 -7.78 -7.57
CA SER A 442 37.19 -7.65 -7.05
C SER A 442 36.94 -8.57 -5.86
N LEU A 443 37.34 -9.86 -5.94
CA LEU A 443 37.25 -10.82 -4.85
C LEU A 443 38.02 -10.37 -3.60
N HIS A 444 39.17 -9.74 -3.80
CA HIS A 444 39.97 -9.13 -2.72
C HIS A 444 39.44 -7.75 -2.27
N GLN A 445 38.22 -7.37 -2.69
CA GLN A 445 37.59 -6.05 -2.37
C GLN A 445 38.48 -4.86 -2.75
N GLY A 446 39.26 -5.04 -3.79
CA GLY A 446 40.19 -4.03 -4.32
C GLY A 446 39.62 -3.21 -5.48
N THR A 447 40.42 -2.30 -5.96
CA THR A 447 40.19 -1.52 -7.21
C THR A 447 41.38 -1.59 -8.09
N MET A 448 41.16 -1.59 -9.43
CA MET A 448 42.21 -1.57 -10.44
C MET A 448 41.99 -0.40 -11.38
N LYS A 449 43.05 0.40 -11.59
CA LYS A 449 43.06 1.57 -12.48
C LYS A 449 44.20 1.48 -13.47
N PHE A 450 44.00 2.00 -14.67
CA PHE A 450 45.00 2.04 -15.75
C PHE A 450 45.28 3.50 -16.10
N GLU A 451 46.58 3.82 -16.18
CA GLU A 451 47.10 5.08 -16.70
C GLU A 451 48.01 4.73 -17.88
N SER A 452 47.60 5.08 -19.08
CA SER A 452 48.37 4.71 -20.28
C SER A 452 48.21 5.75 -21.37
N ARG A 453 49.27 5.90 -22.17
CA ARG A 453 49.26 6.67 -23.42
C ARG A 453 49.96 5.86 -24.48
N GLN A 454 49.42 5.91 -25.68
CA GLN A 454 50.02 5.21 -26.82
C GLN A 454 51.47 5.66 -27.07
N GLY A 455 52.43 4.74 -27.08
CA GLY A 455 53.86 4.98 -27.24
C GLY A 455 54.64 5.27 -25.96
N GLU A 456 53.98 5.48 -24.80
CA GLU A 456 54.64 5.85 -23.54
C GLU A 456 54.64 4.71 -22.49
N GLY A 457 53.90 3.61 -22.75
CA GLY A 457 53.77 2.49 -21.84
C GLY A 457 52.48 2.51 -21.02
N THR A 458 52.38 1.59 -20.07
CA THR A 458 51.19 1.44 -19.22
C THR A 458 51.59 1.33 -17.74
N ARG A 459 50.81 1.99 -16.91
CA ARG A 459 50.83 1.92 -15.44
C ARG A 459 49.53 1.34 -14.94
N VAL A 460 49.60 0.20 -14.29
CA VAL A 460 48.46 -0.44 -13.63
C VAL A 460 48.60 -0.23 -12.14
N LEU A 461 47.57 0.37 -11.54
CA LEU A 461 47.45 0.65 -10.11
C LEU A 461 46.38 -0.21 -9.53
N ILE A 462 46.71 -1.02 -8.51
CA ILE A 462 45.78 -1.86 -7.77
C ILE A 462 45.82 -1.43 -6.31
N SER A 463 44.65 -1.24 -5.74
CA SER A 463 44.48 -0.96 -4.32
C SER A 463 43.68 -2.10 -3.69
N MET A 464 44.19 -2.72 -2.65
CA MET A 464 43.57 -3.80 -1.91
C MET A 464 43.43 -3.41 -0.45
N LYS A 465 42.21 -3.60 0.14
CA LYS A 465 42.02 -3.55 1.58
C LYS A 465 42.34 -4.94 2.09
N GLY A 466 43.45 -5.12 2.79
CA GLY A 466 43.73 -6.40 3.39
C GLY A 466 42.52 -6.94 4.18
N GLY A 467 42.10 -8.17 3.89
CA GLY A 467 41.00 -8.80 4.57
C GLY A 467 41.31 -8.85 6.08
N ARG A 468 40.55 -8.13 6.90
CA ARG A 468 40.51 -8.36 8.34
C ARG A 468 39.69 -9.61 8.57
N ARG A 469 40.21 -10.53 9.33
CA ARG A 469 39.44 -11.65 9.90
C ARG A 469 38.40 -11.00 10.83
N ASP A 470 37.21 -10.74 10.34
CA ASP A 470 36.06 -10.52 11.23
C ASP A 470 35.73 -11.89 11.82
N ALA A 471 35.96 -11.95 13.14
CA ALA A 471 35.72 -13.12 13.96
C ALA A 471 34.24 -13.45 14.13
#